data_bfb20bc2dd9441cb9927990085c4d340
#
_entry.id   bfb20bc2dd9441cb9927990085c4d340
#
_cell.length_a   1.000
_cell.length_b   1.000
_cell.length_c   1.000
_cell.angle_alpha   90.00
_cell.angle_beta   90.00
_cell.angle_gamma   90.00
#
_symmetry.space_group_name_H-M   'P 1'
#
loop_
_entity.id
_entity.type
_entity.pdbx_description
1 polymer ?
#
loop_
_entity_poly.entity_id
_entity_poly.type
_entity_poly.pdbx_seq_one_letter_code
_entity_poly.pdbx_strand_id
1 'polypeptide(L)'
;LLLATAPLALAGCGFALRTAPSFGFHSIDLALPAGSGLGVELRRQLEGTGQIEVITDAARKGKADVVLESGGEQRERIVVSRTSAGLVTEYQLRMRFTFKVRTPAGRELLPSTEITRQIDQSYSETAALSKEQEALMLYQNMQSDIVQQVMRRLATVKL
;
A
#
# COMPACT_ATOMS: atom_id res chain seq x y z
N LEU A 1 59.53 7.99 -26.31
CA LEU A 1 58.75 7.68 -25.08
C LEU A 1 57.34 8.19 -25.27
N LEU A 2 56.40 7.35 -25.77
CA LEU A 2 54.96 7.68 -25.91
C LEU A 2 54.25 7.25 -24.61
N LEU A 3 53.74 8.21 -23.84
CA LEU A 3 52.81 7.96 -22.73
C LEU A 3 51.42 7.83 -23.28
N ALA A 4 50.83 6.63 -23.25
CA ALA A 4 49.45 6.36 -23.56
C ALA A 4 48.61 6.62 -22.30
N THR A 5 47.84 7.72 -22.27
CA THR A 5 46.84 8.00 -21.26
C THR A 5 45.54 7.27 -21.60
N ALA A 6 45.22 6.19 -20.85
CA ALA A 6 43.93 5.49 -20.95
C ALA A 6 42.86 6.30 -20.22
N PRO A 7 41.71 6.60 -20.85
CA PRO A 7 40.57 7.22 -20.13
C PRO A 7 39.91 6.14 -19.25
N LEU A 8 39.91 6.32 -17.92
CA LEU A 8 39.06 5.58 -17.01
C LEU A 8 37.59 5.96 -17.30
N ALA A 9 36.85 5.08 -17.96
CA ALA A 9 35.42 5.17 -18.08
C ALA A 9 34.82 4.88 -16.69
N LEU A 10 34.39 5.91 -15.94
CA LEU A 10 33.53 5.76 -14.77
C LEU A 10 32.18 5.25 -15.28
N ALA A 11 31.95 3.94 -15.19
CA ALA A 11 30.63 3.35 -15.29
C ALA A 11 29.84 3.80 -14.07
N GLY A 12 29.09 4.88 -14.20
CA GLY A 12 28.13 5.35 -13.19
C GLY A 12 27.10 4.23 -12.99
N CYS A 13 26.99 3.73 -11.75
CA CYS A 13 25.89 2.86 -11.35
C CYS A 13 24.58 3.58 -11.71
N GLY A 14 23.81 3.00 -12.63
CA GLY A 14 22.55 3.56 -13.13
C GLY A 14 21.47 3.65 -12.03
N PHE A 15 21.63 4.56 -11.09
CA PHE A 15 20.62 4.89 -10.08
C PHE A 15 19.55 5.74 -10.76
N ALA A 16 18.54 5.10 -11.33
CA ALA A 16 17.35 5.81 -11.80
C ALA A 16 16.49 6.14 -10.57
N LEU A 17 16.31 7.42 -10.29
CA LEU A 17 15.30 7.89 -9.33
C LEU A 17 13.95 7.31 -9.74
N ARG A 18 13.25 6.69 -8.78
CA ARG A 18 11.92 6.10 -9.00
C ARG A 18 10.99 7.20 -9.48
N THR A 19 10.60 7.19 -10.74
CA THR A 19 9.67 8.15 -11.32
C THR A 19 8.34 8.04 -10.58
N ALA A 20 7.77 9.18 -10.17
CA ALA A 20 6.44 9.21 -9.61
C ALA A 20 5.44 8.60 -10.60
N PRO A 21 4.46 7.77 -10.14
CA PRO A 21 3.48 7.22 -11.03
C PRO A 21 2.68 8.34 -11.71
N SER A 22 2.42 8.23 -13.02
CA SER A 22 1.50 9.10 -13.74
C SER A 22 0.11 8.48 -13.70
N PHE A 23 -0.92 9.31 -13.55
CA PHE A 23 -2.30 8.86 -13.49
C PHE A 23 -3.07 9.33 -14.71
N GLY A 24 -4.02 8.51 -15.19
CA GLY A 24 -4.91 8.85 -16.32
C GLY A 24 -6.14 9.65 -15.89
N PHE A 25 -6.18 10.21 -14.68
CA PHE A 25 -7.26 11.01 -14.11
C PHE A 25 -6.66 12.09 -13.19
N HIS A 26 -7.45 13.13 -12.84
CA HIS A 26 -6.99 14.27 -12.03
C HIS A 26 -7.68 14.38 -10.68
N SER A 27 -8.82 13.72 -10.50
CA SER A 27 -9.57 13.76 -9.24
C SER A 27 -10.10 12.39 -8.84
N ILE A 28 -10.11 12.11 -7.53
CA ILE A 28 -10.56 10.84 -6.96
C ILE A 28 -11.40 11.05 -5.71
N ASP A 29 -12.52 10.32 -5.62
CA ASP A 29 -13.25 10.11 -4.37
C ASP A 29 -12.80 8.79 -3.74
N LEU A 30 -12.34 8.85 -2.49
CA LEU A 30 -11.97 7.69 -1.69
C LEU A 30 -13.17 7.27 -0.82
N ALA A 31 -13.99 6.37 -1.33
CA ALA A 31 -15.13 5.80 -0.59
C ALA A 31 -14.63 4.69 0.36
N LEU A 32 -13.89 5.10 1.38
CA LEU A 32 -13.32 4.26 2.43
C LEU A 32 -14.03 4.50 3.76
N PRO A 33 -14.04 3.51 4.68
CA PRO A 33 -14.61 3.71 6.02
C PRO A 33 -13.92 4.86 6.76
N ALA A 34 -14.71 5.62 7.52
CA ALA A 34 -14.18 6.66 8.39
C ALA A 34 -13.21 6.04 9.40
N GLY A 35 -12.02 6.62 9.55
CA GLY A 35 -10.98 6.12 10.46
C GLY A 35 -10.08 5.02 9.89
N SER A 36 -10.24 4.61 8.62
CA SER A 36 -9.32 3.69 7.97
C SER A 36 -7.91 4.29 7.92
N GLY A 37 -6.95 3.67 8.61
CA GLY A 37 -5.54 4.07 8.56
C GLY A 37 -4.96 3.98 7.15
N LEU A 38 -5.37 2.95 6.39
CA LEU A 38 -5.03 2.79 4.98
C LEU A 38 -5.57 3.93 4.13
N GLY A 39 -6.83 4.35 4.38
CA GLY A 39 -7.45 5.47 3.68
C GLY A 39 -6.75 6.81 3.93
N VAL A 40 -6.34 7.06 5.16
CA VAL A 40 -5.56 8.26 5.54
C VAL A 40 -4.21 8.28 4.83
N GLU A 41 -3.50 7.17 4.84
CA GLU A 41 -2.20 7.05 4.20
C GLU A 41 -2.31 7.16 2.67
N LEU A 42 -3.29 6.49 2.05
CA LEU A 42 -3.53 6.55 0.61
C LEU A 42 -3.82 7.98 0.16
N ARG A 43 -4.68 8.71 0.90
CA ARG A 43 -4.96 10.12 0.64
C ARG A 43 -3.68 10.94 0.65
N ARG A 44 -2.91 10.84 1.72
CA ARG A 44 -1.65 11.58 1.88
C ARG A 44 -0.68 11.31 0.72
N GLN A 45 -0.58 10.05 0.27
CA GLN A 45 0.29 9.69 -0.83
C GLN A 45 -0.21 10.22 -2.18
N LEU A 46 -1.52 10.18 -2.46
CA LEU A 46 -2.11 10.75 -3.66
C LEU A 46 -1.91 12.26 -3.73
N GLU A 47 -2.26 12.97 -2.66
CA GLU A 47 -2.04 14.43 -2.55
C GLU A 47 -0.55 14.80 -2.67
N GLY A 48 0.34 13.98 -2.08
CA GLY A 48 1.78 14.16 -2.16
C GLY A 48 2.37 14.03 -3.57
N THR A 49 1.65 13.45 -4.53
CA THR A 49 2.09 13.43 -5.94
C THR A 49 1.96 14.79 -6.63
N GLY A 50 1.11 15.68 -6.09
CA GLY A 50 0.76 16.95 -6.70
C GLY A 50 -0.04 16.85 -8.01
N GLN A 51 -0.44 15.63 -8.41
CA GLN A 51 -1.14 15.36 -9.68
C GLN A 51 -2.64 15.09 -9.48
N ILE A 52 -3.04 14.67 -8.27
CA ILE A 52 -4.38 14.18 -7.97
C ILE A 52 -5.04 15.03 -6.88
N GLU A 53 -6.23 15.53 -7.18
CA GLU A 53 -7.12 16.12 -6.17
C GLU A 53 -7.95 15.02 -5.50
N VAL A 54 -7.80 14.85 -4.19
CA VAL A 54 -8.67 13.94 -3.42
C VAL A 54 -9.91 14.70 -2.96
N ILE A 55 -11.06 14.30 -3.46
CA ILE A 55 -12.35 14.95 -3.15
C ILE A 55 -12.83 14.49 -1.78
N THR A 56 -12.84 15.39 -0.81
CA THR A 56 -13.32 15.12 0.56
C THR A 56 -14.70 15.74 0.83
N ASP A 57 -15.08 16.77 0.07
CA ASP A 57 -16.36 17.44 0.19
C ASP A 57 -17.48 16.56 -0.37
N ALA A 58 -18.48 16.26 0.48
CA ALA A 58 -19.64 15.46 0.13
C ALA A 58 -20.43 16.02 -1.08
N ALA A 59 -20.49 17.36 -1.21
CA ALA A 59 -21.17 18.00 -2.34
C ALA A 59 -20.43 17.81 -3.68
N ARG A 60 -19.15 17.49 -3.65
CA ARG A 60 -18.27 17.33 -4.82
C ARG A 60 -17.98 15.88 -5.19
N LYS A 61 -18.34 14.90 -4.35
CA LYS A 61 -18.03 13.48 -4.57
C LYS A 61 -18.48 12.95 -5.92
N GLY A 62 -19.68 13.33 -6.36
CA GLY A 62 -20.21 12.96 -7.68
C GLY A 62 -19.51 13.62 -8.88
N LYS A 63 -18.55 14.53 -8.66
CA LYS A 63 -17.80 15.25 -9.71
C LYS A 63 -16.36 14.75 -9.84
N ALA A 64 -15.92 13.78 -9.02
CA ALA A 64 -14.62 13.15 -9.17
C ALA A 64 -14.53 12.41 -10.52
N ASP A 65 -13.34 12.34 -11.10
CA ASP A 65 -13.12 11.56 -12.33
C ASP A 65 -13.31 10.06 -12.04
N VAL A 66 -12.81 9.61 -10.89
CA VAL A 66 -12.87 8.21 -10.45
C VAL A 66 -13.29 8.10 -8.99
N VAL A 67 -13.91 6.96 -8.66
CA VAL A 67 -14.28 6.58 -7.30
C VAL A 67 -13.57 5.27 -6.97
N LEU A 68 -12.77 5.26 -5.91
CA LEU A 68 -12.22 4.05 -5.32
C LEU A 68 -13.17 3.59 -4.19
N GLU A 69 -13.78 2.44 -4.36
CA GLU A 69 -14.64 1.81 -3.36
C GLU A 69 -13.88 0.70 -2.63
N SER A 70 -13.94 0.73 -1.29
CA SER A 70 -13.39 -0.35 -0.46
C SER A 70 -14.37 -1.51 -0.39
N GLY A 71 -13.88 -2.72 -0.66
CA GLY A 71 -14.57 -3.98 -0.36
C GLY A 71 -14.26 -4.51 1.05
N GLY A 72 -13.35 -3.86 1.77
CA GLY A 72 -12.99 -4.20 3.14
C GLY A 72 -11.48 -4.20 3.41
N GLU A 73 -11.14 -3.95 4.67
CA GLU A 73 -9.80 -4.08 5.24
C GLU A 73 -9.87 -5.11 6.37
N GLN A 74 -9.01 -6.12 6.34
CA GLN A 74 -8.97 -7.20 7.34
C GLN A 74 -7.55 -7.38 7.85
N ARG A 75 -7.43 -7.53 9.19
CA ARG A 75 -6.19 -7.88 9.87
C ARG A 75 -6.42 -9.17 10.63
N GLU A 76 -5.54 -10.13 10.42
CA GLU A 76 -5.61 -11.45 11.04
C GLU A 76 -4.28 -11.79 11.71
N ARG A 77 -4.37 -12.52 12.81
CA ARG A 77 -3.22 -13.10 13.51
C ARG A 77 -3.48 -14.58 13.66
N ILE A 78 -2.69 -15.39 12.98
CA ILE A 78 -2.86 -16.83 12.87
C ILE A 78 -1.71 -17.52 13.61
N VAL A 79 -2.01 -18.47 14.50
CA VAL A 79 -0.99 -19.30 15.13
C VAL A 79 -0.47 -20.30 14.10
N VAL A 80 0.84 -20.26 13.82
CA VAL A 80 1.48 -21.19 12.86
C VAL A 80 2.39 -22.21 13.54
N SER A 81 2.88 -21.93 14.76
CA SER A 81 3.75 -22.85 15.48
C SER A 81 3.48 -22.85 16.98
N ARG A 82 3.62 -24.04 17.61
CA ARG A 82 3.53 -24.26 19.06
C ARG A 82 4.60 -25.23 19.50
N THR A 83 5.00 -25.13 20.78
CA THR A 83 5.82 -26.15 21.45
C THR A 83 5.00 -27.43 21.69
N SER A 84 5.68 -28.53 22.09
CA SER A 84 5.03 -29.74 22.55
C SER A 84 4.13 -29.54 23.77
N ALA A 85 4.38 -28.49 24.57
CA ALA A 85 3.56 -28.07 25.71
C ALA A 85 2.38 -27.16 25.30
N GLY A 86 2.18 -26.91 24.03
CA GLY A 86 1.08 -26.09 23.50
C GLY A 86 1.31 -24.58 23.51
N LEU A 87 2.47 -24.09 23.97
CA LEU A 87 2.80 -22.67 23.97
C LEU A 87 3.07 -22.19 22.56
N VAL A 88 2.51 -21.04 22.20
CA VAL A 88 2.70 -20.43 20.88
C VAL A 88 4.14 -19.95 20.74
N THR A 89 4.77 -20.27 19.61
CA THR A 89 6.14 -19.84 19.25
C THR A 89 6.17 -18.94 18.03
N GLU A 90 5.12 -18.97 17.21
CA GLU A 90 5.08 -18.17 16.00
C GLU A 90 3.65 -17.83 15.58
N TYR A 91 3.45 -16.59 15.16
CA TYR A 91 2.25 -16.10 14.50
C TYR A 91 2.54 -15.72 13.05
N GLN A 92 1.57 -15.91 12.18
CA GLN A 92 1.50 -15.23 10.90
C GLN A 92 0.54 -14.05 11.02
N LEU A 93 1.06 -12.86 10.82
CA LEU A 93 0.28 -11.64 10.70
C LEU A 93 -0.14 -11.50 9.23
N ARG A 94 -1.41 -11.26 8.98
CA ARG A 94 -1.96 -11.10 7.63
C ARG A 94 -2.81 -9.85 7.57
N MET A 95 -2.65 -9.11 6.47
CA MET A 95 -3.50 -7.96 6.16
C MET A 95 -4.00 -8.10 4.74
N ARG A 96 -5.32 -7.92 4.54
CA ARG A 96 -6.00 -7.95 3.24
C ARG A 96 -6.75 -6.66 3.03
N PHE A 97 -6.70 -6.17 1.81
CA PHE A 97 -7.46 -5.02 1.37
C PHE A 97 -8.08 -5.31 0.00
N THR A 98 -9.40 -5.18 -0.08
CA THR A 98 -10.15 -5.34 -1.33
C THR A 98 -10.69 -3.99 -1.76
N PHE A 99 -10.54 -3.68 -3.04
CA PHE A 99 -11.05 -2.43 -3.62
C PHE A 99 -11.40 -2.61 -5.10
N LYS A 100 -12.20 -1.70 -5.62
CA LYS A 100 -12.48 -1.53 -7.05
C LYS A 100 -12.46 -0.05 -7.41
N VAL A 101 -12.33 0.25 -8.69
CA VAL A 101 -12.35 1.62 -9.20
C VAL A 101 -13.39 1.73 -10.30
N ARG A 102 -14.23 2.76 -10.22
CA ARG A 102 -15.25 3.07 -11.23
C ARG A 102 -15.35 4.56 -11.52
N THR A 103 -16.05 4.93 -12.57
CA THR A 103 -16.50 6.30 -12.77
C THR A 103 -17.68 6.62 -11.84
N PRO A 104 -17.97 7.90 -11.56
CA PRO A 104 -19.20 8.28 -10.84
C PRO A 104 -20.48 7.75 -11.51
N ALA A 105 -20.49 7.62 -12.84
CA ALA A 105 -21.61 7.06 -13.61
C ALA A 105 -21.75 5.53 -13.48
N GLY A 106 -20.82 4.85 -12.78
CA GLY A 106 -20.89 3.41 -12.50
C GLY A 106 -20.07 2.53 -13.46
N ARG A 107 -19.42 3.07 -14.51
CA ARG A 107 -18.56 2.28 -15.39
C ARG A 107 -17.33 1.77 -14.61
N GLU A 108 -17.13 0.48 -14.57
CA GLU A 108 -15.96 -0.15 -13.95
C GLU A 108 -14.69 0.16 -14.74
N LEU A 109 -13.65 0.62 -14.05
CA LEU A 109 -12.34 0.93 -14.60
C LEU A 109 -11.28 -0.07 -14.11
N LEU A 110 -11.42 -0.53 -12.86
CA LEU A 110 -10.63 -1.60 -12.28
C LEU A 110 -11.57 -2.53 -11.51
N PRO A 111 -11.62 -3.83 -11.86
CA PRO A 111 -12.47 -4.79 -11.17
C PRO A 111 -12.04 -4.99 -9.72
N SER A 112 -12.93 -5.61 -8.94
CA SER A 112 -12.63 -5.95 -7.54
C SER A 112 -11.29 -6.67 -7.44
N THR A 113 -10.37 -6.08 -6.74
CA THR A 113 -8.98 -6.53 -6.61
C THR A 113 -8.63 -6.66 -5.14
N GLU A 114 -8.12 -7.82 -4.74
CA GLU A 114 -7.61 -8.06 -3.41
C GLU A 114 -6.07 -7.94 -3.41
N ILE A 115 -5.53 -7.24 -2.41
CA ILE A 115 -4.12 -7.20 -2.10
C ILE A 115 -3.93 -7.81 -0.72
N THR A 116 -3.09 -8.83 -0.63
CA THR A 116 -2.76 -9.52 0.62
C THR A 116 -1.28 -9.37 0.94
N ARG A 117 -0.98 -9.05 2.19
CA ARG A 117 0.37 -9.09 2.76
C ARG A 117 0.37 -9.99 3.99
N GLN A 118 1.46 -10.71 4.19
CA GLN A 118 1.66 -11.56 5.36
C GLN A 118 3.12 -11.53 5.79
N ILE A 119 3.34 -11.62 7.09
CA ILE A 119 4.67 -11.63 7.73
C ILE A 119 4.59 -12.61 8.91
N ASP A 120 5.58 -13.48 9.02
CA ASP A 120 5.71 -14.37 10.17
C ASP A 120 6.42 -13.63 11.30
N GLN A 121 5.92 -13.81 12.52
CA GLN A 121 6.43 -13.19 13.73
C GLN A 121 6.72 -14.25 14.78
N SER A 122 7.98 -14.36 15.22
CA SER A 122 8.31 -15.17 16.38
C SER A 122 7.63 -14.62 17.64
N TYR A 123 7.16 -15.49 18.51
CA TYR A 123 6.47 -15.13 19.73
C TYR A 123 7.07 -15.84 20.95
N SER A 124 7.07 -15.15 22.09
CA SER A 124 7.40 -15.70 23.40
C SER A 124 6.54 -15.00 24.45
N GLU A 125 5.97 -15.78 25.36
CA GLU A 125 5.16 -15.23 26.47
C GLU A 125 5.99 -14.32 27.38
N THR A 126 7.27 -14.60 27.57
CA THR A 126 8.17 -13.78 28.39
C THR A 126 8.47 -12.41 27.78
N ALA A 127 8.22 -12.25 26.48
CA ALA A 127 8.42 -11.01 25.74
C ALA A 127 7.10 -10.46 25.14
N ALA A 128 5.95 -10.87 25.66
CA ALA A 128 4.64 -10.58 25.07
C ALA A 128 4.41 -9.11 24.76
N LEU A 129 4.73 -8.19 25.68
CA LEU A 129 4.52 -6.75 25.47
C LEU A 129 5.36 -6.20 24.30
N SER A 130 6.64 -6.58 24.21
CA SER A 130 7.50 -6.15 23.10
C SER A 130 7.04 -6.76 21.77
N LYS A 131 6.51 -7.99 21.79
CA LYS A 131 5.95 -8.67 20.61
C LYS A 131 4.64 -8.05 20.12
N GLU A 132 3.81 -7.53 21.03
CA GLU A 132 2.63 -6.74 20.61
C GLU A 132 3.04 -5.42 19.95
N GLN A 133 4.03 -4.71 20.46
CA GLN A 133 4.55 -3.49 19.84
C GLN A 133 5.17 -3.79 18.46
N GLU A 134 5.93 -4.87 18.34
CA GLU A 134 6.48 -5.34 17.07
C GLU A 134 5.36 -5.65 16.06
N ALA A 135 4.28 -6.33 16.48
CA ALA A 135 3.13 -6.65 15.64
C ALA A 135 2.48 -5.37 15.08
N LEU A 136 2.30 -4.32 15.91
CA LEU A 136 1.77 -3.04 15.45
C LEU A 136 2.64 -2.42 14.36
N MET A 137 3.97 -2.42 14.52
CA MET A 137 4.89 -1.91 13.48
C MET A 137 4.84 -2.75 12.21
N LEU A 138 4.74 -4.08 12.33
CA LEU A 138 4.61 -4.97 11.17
C LEU A 138 3.32 -4.71 10.39
N TYR A 139 2.18 -4.50 11.09
CA TYR A 139 0.93 -4.11 10.44
C TYR A 139 1.03 -2.74 9.74
N GLN A 140 1.72 -1.76 10.33
CA GLN A 140 1.95 -0.46 9.68
C GLN A 140 2.79 -0.62 8.40
N ASN A 141 3.85 -1.44 8.43
CA ASN A 141 4.67 -1.74 7.25
C ASN A 141 3.85 -2.42 6.16
N MET A 142 3.04 -3.44 6.52
CA MET A 142 2.14 -4.12 5.57
C MET A 142 1.12 -3.15 4.97
N GLN A 143 0.56 -2.23 5.78
CA GLN A 143 -0.34 -1.18 5.30
C GLN A 143 0.33 -0.30 4.25
N SER A 144 1.54 0.21 4.54
CA SER A 144 2.29 1.03 3.58
C SER A 144 2.60 0.28 2.29
N ASP A 145 2.95 -1.01 2.37
CA ASP A 145 3.14 -1.87 1.20
C ASP A 145 1.86 -2.01 0.36
N ILE A 146 0.70 -2.20 1.03
CA ILE A 146 -0.60 -2.28 0.36
C ILE A 146 -0.91 -0.96 -0.34
N VAL A 147 -0.74 0.18 0.35
CA VAL A 147 -0.97 1.51 -0.23
C VAL A 147 -0.11 1.72 -1.48
N GLN A 148 1.17 1.34 -1.43
CA GLN A 148 2.05 1.40 -2.60
C GLN A 148 1.54 0.54 -3.76
N GLN A 149 0.95 -0.63 -3.48
CA GLN A 149 0.37 -1.48 -4.50
C GLN A 149 -0.92 -0.88 -5.08
N VAL A 150 -1.78 -0.28 -4.23
CA VAL A 150 -2.97 0.46 -4.69
C VAL A 150 -2.55 1.61 -5.61
N MET A 151 -1.55 2.41 -5.24
CA MET A 151 -1.02 3.50 -6.05
C MET A 151 -0.58 3.01 -7.45
N ARG A 152 0.15 1.88 -7.51
CA ARG A 152 0.54 1.27 -8.79
C ARG A 152 -0.65 0.82 -9.63
N ARG A 153 -1.69 0.25 -9.00
CA ARG A 153 -2.92 -0.15 -9.70
C ARG A 153 -3.69 1.06 -10.21
N LEU A 154 -3.80 2.12 -9.40
CA LEU A 154 -4.42 3.37 -9.83
C LEU A 154 -3.72 4.02 -11.04
N ALA A 155 -2.39 3.92 -11.11
CA ALA A 155 -1.63 4.42 -12.25
C ALA A 155 -1.93 3.66 -13.57
N THR A 156 -2.53 2.47 -13.53
CA THR A 156 -2.95 1.75 -14.74
C THR A 156 -4.35 2.13 -15.22
N VAL A 157 -5.11 2.87 -14.40
CA VAL A 157 -6.48 3.28 -14.72
C VAL A 157 -6.47 4.35 -15.83
N LYS A 158 -7.31 4.15 -16.84
CA LYS A 158 -7.54 5.09 -17.94
C LYS A 158 -9.04 5.40 -18.03
N LEU A 159 -9.38 6.68 -18.24
CA LEU A 159 -10.76 7.17 -18.43
C LEU A 159 -11.30 6.82 -19.83
#